data_db098b76a116a7d8ccd5ce6da20ffb64
#
_entry.id   db098b76a116a7d8ccd5ce6da20ffb64
#
_cell.length_a   1.000
_cell.length_b   1.000
_cell.length_c   1.000
_cell.angle_alpha   90.00
_cell.angle_beta   90.00
_cell.angle_gamma   90.00
#
_symmetry.space_group_name_H-M   'P 1'
#
loop_
_entity.id
_entity.type
_entity.pdbx_description
1 polymer ?
#
loop_
_entity_poly.entity_id
_entity_poly.type
_entity_poly.pdbx_seq_one_letter_code
_entity_poly.pdbx_strand_id
1 'polypeptide(L)'
;RPDILAAISKGEHSSTFGGNPISCAAGIAALTSITEDGLIENSKKMGEMFRQGLEKLKDKHTMIRDIRGKGLMIGIEMKFEVKDILMGLIQEGVLMLYSGRNILRILPPLVIKEEDVTKVLHALDIVITKEEEKRDV
;
A
#
# COMPACT_ATOMS: atom_id res chain seq x y z
N ARG A 1 -7.53 26.83 -10.21
CA ARG A 1 -7.10 28.22 -10.02
C ARG A 1 -6.45 28.68 -11.32
N PRO A 2 -6.82 29.88 -11.84
CA PRO A 2 -6.30 30.39 -13.13
C PRO A 2 -4.78 30.58 -13.16
N ASP A 3 -4.21 31.03 -12.05
CA ASP A 3 -2.76 31.22 -11.86
C ASP A 3 -1.95 29.92 -11.98
N ILE A 4 -2.50 28.80 -11.54
CA ILE A 4 -1.88 27.47 -11.68
C ILE A 4 -2.00 26.97 -13.13
N LEU A 5 -3.15 27.15 -13.74
CA LEU A 5 -3.37 26.72 -15.14
C LEU A 5 -2.52 27.53 -16.14
N ALA A 6 -2.22 28.78 -15.83
CA ALA A 6 -1.34 29.62 -16.66
C ALA A 6 0.12 29.10 -16.73
N ALA A 7 0.53 28.23 -15.82
CA ALA A 7 1.84 27.58 -15.86
C ALA A 7 1.94 26.44 -16.88
N ILE A 8 0.80 25.97 -17.42
CA ILE A 8 0.74 24.89 -18.43
C ILE A 8 0.68 25.53 -19.82
N SER A 9 1.68 25.30 -20.65
CA SER A 9 1.74 25.80 -22.01
C SER A 9 0.82 25.00 -22.93
N LYS A 10 0.43 25.61 -24.03
CA LYS A 10 -0.41 24.96 -25.06
C LYS A 10 0.28 23.70 -25.60
N GLY A 11 -0.37 22.55 -25.46
CA GLY A 11 0.12 21.25 -25.92
C GLY A 11 0.87 20.42 -24.86
N GLU A 12 1.20 20.96 -23.70
CA GLU A 12 1.86 20.19 -22.62
C GLU A 12 0.93 19.20 -21.93
N HIS A 13 -0.37 19.45 -21.97
CA HIS A 13 -1.37 18.53 -21.41
C HIS A 13 -2.52 18.36 -22.38
N SER A 14 -2.69 17.16 -22.92
CA SER A 14 -3.80 16.80 -23.80
C SER A 14 -4.23 15.36 -23.58
N SER A 15 -5.50 15.08 -23.81
CA SER A 15 -6.08 13.75 -23.69
C SER A 15 -7.20 13.61 -24.73
N THR A 16 -7.12 12.59 -25.59
CA THR A 16 -8.14 12.30 -26.59
C THR A 16 -9.49 11.96 -25.97
N PHE A 17 -9.49 11.24 -24.83
CA PHE A 17 -10.70 10.80 -24.12
C PHE A 17 -11.00 11.60 -22.86
N GLY A 18 -10.18 12.59 -22.52
CA GLY A 18 -10.37 13.43 -21.34
C GLY A 18 -11.68 14.21 -21.41
N GLY A 19 -12.37 14.29 -20.27
CA GLY A 19 -13.62 15.04 -20.16
C GLY A 19 -14.86 14.34 -20.74
N ASN A 20 -14.76 13.06 -21.15
CA ASN A 20 -15.96 12.33 -21.59
C ASN A 20 -16.93 12.11 -20.42
N PRO A 21 -18.27 12.10 -20.69
CA PRO A 21 -19.28 12.05 -19.62
C PRO A 21 -19.17 10.86 -18.68
N ILE A 22 -18.82 9.68 -19.18
CA ILE A 22 -18.70 8.45 -18.38
C ILE A 22 -17.54 8.58 -17.40
N SER A 23 -16.36 8.98 -17.86
CA SER A 23 -15.19 9.17 -16.99
C SER A 23 -15.40 10.30 -15.97
N CYS A 24 -16.10 11.37 -16.36
CA CYS A 24 -16.43 12.47 -15.45
C CYS A 24 -17.41 11.99 -14.36
N ALA A 25 -18.45 11.25 -14.72
CA ALA A 25 -19.42 10.69 -13.76
C ALA A 25 -18.73 9.71 -12.79
N ALA A 26 -17.88 8.82 -13.30
CA ALA A 26 -17.09 7.90 -12.46
C ALA A 26 -16.12 8.64 -11.52
N GLY A 27 -15.46 9.69 -12.03
CA GLY A 27 -14.57 10.53 -11.22
C GLY A 27 -15.29 11.28 -10.09
N ILE A 28 -16.48 11.82 -10.39
CA ILE A 28 -17.33 12.47 -9.37
C ILE A 28 -17.74 11.45 -8.31
N ALA A 29 -18.26 10.28 -8.71
CA ALA A 29 -18.65 9.24 -7.77
C ALA A 29 -17.50 8.79 -6.87
N ALA A 30 -16.31 8.56 -7.44
CA ALA A 30 -15.13 8.16 -6.68
C ALA A 30 -14.69 9.24 -5.67
N LEU A 31 -14.67 10.51 -6.07
CA LEU A 31 -14.34 11.62 -5.16
C LEU A 31 -15.39 11.76 -4.04
N THR A 32 -16.67 11.67 -4.37
CA THR A 32 -17.76 11.69 -3.40
C THR A 32 -17.60 10.57 -2.36
N SER A 33 -17.40 9.33 -2.81
CA SER A 33 -17.15 8.21 -1.90
C SER A 33 -15.94 8.46 -0.97
N ILE A 34 -14.82 8.94 -1.51
CA ILE A 34 -13.63 9.20 -0.70
C ILE A 34 -13.90 10.26 0.38
N THR A 35 -14.68 11.29 0.07
CA THR A 35 -14.92 12.43 0.98
C THR A 35 -16.10 12.22 1.93
N GLU A 36 -17.11 11.44 1.56
CA GLU A 36 -18.38 11.32 2.30
C GLU A 36 -18.56 9.98 3.02
N ASP A 37 -17.92 8.89 2.52
CA ASP A 37 -18.06 7.56 3.11
C ASP A 37 -17.03 7.25 4.22
N GLY A 38 -16.34 8.26 4.75
CA GLY A 38 -15.38 8.10 5.85
C GLY A 38 -14.09 7.35 5.47
N LEU A 39 -13.77 7.25 4.16
CA LEU A 39 -12.62 6.46 3.69
C LEU A 39 -11.27 7.09 4.07
N ILE A 40 -11.22 8.41 4.24
CA ILE A 40 -10.01 9.12 4.70
C ILE A 40 -9.69 8.72 6.14
N GLU A 41 -10.69 8.73 7.02
CA GLU A 41 -10.58 8.33 8.42
C GLU A 41 -10.25 6.84 8.54
N ASN A 42 -10.89 5.98 7.72
CA ASN A 42 -10.58 4.56 7.68
C ASN A 42 -9.13 4.32 7.25
N SER A 43 -8.66 5.01 6.22
CA SER A 43 -7.26 4.94 5.77
C SER A 43 -6.27 5.32 6.89
N LYS A 44 -6.59 6.35 7.68
CA LYS A 44 -5.78 6.75 8.83
C LYS A 44 -5.78 5.68 9.92
N LYS A 45 -6.97 5.17 10.30
CA LYS A 45 -7.15 4.17 11.35
C LYS A 45 -6.46 2.85 11.00
N MET A 46 -6.73 2.31 9.82
CA MET A 46 -6.14 1.04 9.37
C MET A 46 -4.65 1.17 9.10
N GLY A 47 -4.21 2.32 8.57
CA GLY A 47 -2.80 2.62 8.39
C GLY A 47 -2.02 2.65 9.71
N GLU A 48 -2.59 3.22 10.75
CA GLU A 48 -1.99 3.21 12.09
C GLU A 48 -1.93 1.79 12.68
N MET A 49 -2.99 0.98 12.49
CA MET A 49 -2.99 -0.41 12.90
C MET A 49 -1.91 -1.23 12.19
N PHE A 50 -1.75 -1.05 10.87
CA PHE A 50 -0.63 -1.64 10.12
C PHE A 50 0.71 -1.21 10.70
N ARG A 51 0.91 0.08 10.91
CA ARG A 51 2.18 0.62 11.42
C ARG A 51 2.55 -0.02 12.75
N GLN A 52 1.62 -0.07 13.71
CA GLN A 52 1.86 -0.67 15.01
C GLN A 52 2.16 -2.18 14.92
N GLY A 53 1.45 -2.90 14.06
CA GLY A 53 1.71 -4.33 13.82
C GLY A 53 3.06 -4.57 13.15
N LEU A 54 3.41 -3.76 12.15
CA LEU A 54 4.67 -3.86 11.44
C LEU A 54 5.88 -3.50 12.31
N GLU A 55 5.78 -2.51 13.21
CA GLU A 55 6.85 -2.21 14.17
C GLU A 55 7.12 -3.42 15.09
N LYS A 56 6.07 -4.11 15.56
CA LYS A 56 6.24 -5.36 16.33
C LYS A 56 6.94 -6.45 15.51
N LEU A 57 6.60 -6.57 14.22
CA LEU A 57 7.30 -7.50 13.32
C LEU A 57 8.75 -7.10 13.10
N LYS A 58 9.05 -5.81 12.99
CA LYS A 58 10.42 -5.30 12.88
C LYS A 58 11.27 -5.59 14.12
N ASP A 59 10.67 -5.50 15.30
CA ASP A 59 11.35 -5.87 16.56
C ASP A 59 11.63 -7.38 16.65
N LYS A 60 10.76 -8.20 16.03
CA LYS A 60 10.88 -9.67 16.01
C LYS A 60 11.81 -10.16 14.90
N HIS A 61 11.77 -9.57 13.72
CA HIS A 61 12.42 -10.06 12.51
C HIS A 61 13.61 -9.18 12.08
N THR A 62 14.78 -9.77 12.10
CA THR A 62 16.02 -9.10 11.72
C THR A 62 16.09 -8.71 10.25
N MET A 63 15.30 -9.37 9.39
CA MET A 63 15.24 -9.07 7.95
C MET A 63 14.57 -7.73 7.63
N ILE A 64 13.74 -7.17 8.51
CA ILE A 64 13.09 -5.88 8.29
C ILE A 64 14.08 -4.76 8.61
N ARG A 65 14.36 -3.88 7.65
CA ARG A 65 15.25 -2.73 7.82
C ARG A 65 14.51 -1.49 8.29
N ASP A 66 13.42 -1.14 7.58
CA ASP A 66 12.68 0.09 7.82
C ASP A 66 11.21 -0.02 7.39
N ILE A 67 10.36 0.79 8.02
CA ILE A 67 8.93 0.87 7.73
C ILE A 67 8.59 2.35 7.53
N ARG A 68 8.04 2.68 6.37
CA ARG A 68 7.66 4.06 6.04
C ARG A 68 6.36 4.12 5.27
N GLY A 69 5.66 5.23 5.39
CA GLY A 69 4.40 5.43 4.67
C GLY A 69 3.48 6.41 5.36
N LYS A 70 2.30 6.59 4.76
CA LYS A 70 1.22 7.41 5.30
C LYS A 70 -0.12 6.76 4.97
N GLY A 71 -1.02 6.66 5.96
CA GLY A 71 -2.29 5.96 5.80
C GLY A 71 -2.05 4.53 5.32
N LEU A 72 -2.73 4.14 4.25
CA LEU A 72 -2.64 2.80 3.65
C LEU A 72 -1.57 2.67 2.55
N MET A 73 -0.73 3.67 2.36
CA MET A 73 0.42 3.57 1.48
C MET A 73 1.67 3.31 2.31
N ILE A 74 2.08 2.05 2.44
CA ILE A 74 3.15 1.62 3.34
C ILE A 74 4.19 0.83 2.55
N GLY A 75 5.47 1.11 2.83
CA GLY A 75 6.61 0.35 2.34
C GLY A 75 7.37 -0.28 3.50
N ILE A 76 7.66 -1.57 3.37
CA ILE A 76 8.51 -2.33 4.28
C ILE A 76 9.82 -2.58 3.55
N GLU A 77 10.89 -1.94 3.98
CA GLU A 77 12.22 -2.16 3.43
C GLU A 77 12.86 -3.37 4.09
N MET A 78 13.21 -4.36 3.27
CA MET A 78 13.87 -5.58 3.69
C MET A 78 15.39 -5.46 3.48
N LYS A 79 16.18 -6.23 4.20
CA LYS A 79 17.64 -6.31 4.00
C LYS A 79 18.00 -7.13 2.76
N PHE A 80 17.10 -7.94 2.24
CA PHE A 80 17.26 -8.86 1.12
C PHE A 80 16.21 -8.64 0.04
N GLU A 81 16.35 -9.33 -1.08
CA GLU A 81 15.38 -9.30 -2.17
C GLU A 81 14.05 -9.95 -1.73
N VAL A 82 12.93 -9.31 -2.08
CA VAL A 82 11.58 -9.67 -1.57
C VAL A 82 10.86 -10.73 -2.39
N LYS A 83 11.46 -11.24 -3.47
CA LYS A 83 10.81 -12.17 -4.40
C LYS A 83 10.25 -13.41 -3.70
N ASP A 84 11.04 -14.07 -2.85
CA ASP A 84 10.63 -15.31 -2.18
C ASP A 84 9.55 -15.02 -1.12
N ILE A 85 9.64 -13.87 -0.44
CA ILE A 85 8.60 -13.41 0.49
C ILE A 85 7.28 -13.17 -0.25
N LEU A 86 7.29 -12.54 -1.43
CA LEU A 86 6.09 -12.33 -2.23
C LEU A 86 5.44 -13.66 -2.64
N MET A 87 6.24 -14.64 -3.06
CA MET A 87 5.74 -15.97 -3.42
C MET A 87 5.14 -16.69 -2.21
N GLY A 88 5.76 -16.57 -1.04
CA GLY A 88 5.23 -17.11 0.20
C GLY A 88 3.90 -16.45 0.61
N LEU A 89 3.80 -15.12 0.48
CA LEU A 89 2.57 -14.39 0.78
C LEU A 89 1.39 -14.80 -0.12
N ILE A 90 1.64 -15.07 -1.40
CA ILE A 90 0.62 -15.59 -2.32
C ILE A 90 0.07 -16.95 -1.81
N GLN A 91 0.93 -17.82 -1.29
CA GLN A 91 0.51 -19.11 -0.71
C GLN A 91 -0.33 -18.93 0.56
N GLU A 92 -0.05 -17.88 1.35
CA GLU A 92 -0.86 -17.50 2.52
C GLU A 92 -2.11 -16.66 2.14
N GLY A 93 -2.41 -16.50 0.83
CA GLY A 93 -3.59 -15.80 0.33
C GLY A 93 -3.51 -14.28 0.39
N VAL A 94 -2.30 -13.72 0.43
CA VAL A 94 -2.04 -12.27 0.45
C VAL A 94 -1.29 -11.85 -0.81
N LEU A 95 -1.90 -10.96 -1.60
CA LEU A 95 -1.25 -10.34 -2.75
C LEU A 95 -0.61 -9.02 -2.34
N MET A 96 0.70 -8.94 -2.47
CA MET A 96 1.46 -7.73 -2.23
C MET A 96 2.22 -7.28 -3.46
N LEU A 97 2.53 -5.99 -3.52
CA LEU A 97 3.38 -5.42 -4.55
C LEU A 97 4.81 -5.23 -4.04
N TYR A 98 5.72 -4.96 -4.96
CA TYR A 98 7.10 -4.60 -4.63
C TYR A 98 7.49 -3.27 -5.27
N SER A 99 8.53 -2.64 -4.75
CA SER A 99 9.15 -1.46 -5.31
C SER A 99 10.66 -1.62 -5.25
N GLY A 100 11.34 -1.50 -6.38
CA GLY A 100 12.74 -1.87 -6.47
C GLY A 100 12.94 -3.37 -6.22
N ARG A 101 14.01 -3.76 -5.52
CA ARG A 101 14.35 -5.16 -5.25
C ARG A 101 13.96 -5.63 -3.85
N ASN A 102 13.92 -4.71 -2.89
CA ASN A 102 13.90 -5.01 -1.47
C ASN A 102 12.75 -4.33 -0.69
N ILE A 103 11.77 -3.75 -1.35
CA ILE A 103 10.64 -3.10 -0.67
C ILE A 103 9.36 -3.86 -0.97
N LEU A 104 8.70 -4.35 0.08
CA LEU A 104 7.31 -4.79 0.03
C LEU A 104 6.40 -3.58 0.15
N ARG A 105 5.38 -3.51 -0.69
CA ARG A 105 4.45 -2.38 -0.74
C ARG A 105 3.04 -2.82 -0.41
N ILE A 106 2.49 -2.24 0.65
CA ILE A 106 1.10 -2.41 1.08
C ILE A 106 0.28 -1.26 0.49
N LEU A 107 -0.74 -1.61 -0.30
CA LEU A 107 -1.67 -0.68 -0.94
C LEU A 107 -3.06 -1.33 -1.04
N PRO A 108 -3.73 -1.56 0.09
CA PRO A 108 -5.05 -2.17 0.10
C PRO A 108 -6.13 -1.17 -0.32
N PRO A 109 -7.35 -1.64 -0.65
CA PRO A 109 -8.48 -0.75 -0.89
C PRO A 109 -8.80 0.05 0.38
N LEU A 110 -9.32 1.29 0.19
CA LEU A 110 -9.65 2.20 1.31
C LEU A 110 -10.73 1.67 2.24
N VAL A 111 -11.49 0.66 1.82
CA VAL A 111 -12.54 -0.03 2.59
C VAL A 111 -12.05 -1.21 3.42
N ILE A 112 -10.72 -1.44 3.48
CA ILE A 112 -10.12 -2.53 4.26
C ILE A 112 -10.56 -2.49 5.72
N LYS A 113 -10.72 -3.66 6.35
CA LYS A 113 -11.14 -3.81 7.74
C LYS A 113 -10.02 -4.29 8.65
N GLU A 114 -10.24 -4.22 9.96
CA GLU A 114 -9.28 -4.66 10.99
C GLU A 114 -8.92 -6.15 10.86
N GLU A 115 -9.90 -6.99 10.48
CA GLU A 115 -9.69 -8.43 10.24
C GLU A 115 -8.71 -8.69 9.10
N ASP A 116 -8.78 -7.88 8.02
CA ASP A 116 -7.88 -7.98 6.87
C ASP A 116 -6.46 -7.54 7.25
N VAL A 117 -6.33 -6.45 8.01
CA VAL A 117 -5.03 -5.99 8.53
C VAL A 117 -4.37 -7.06 9.36
N THR A 118 -5.13 -7.69 10.28
CA THR A 118 -4.65 -8.77 11.14
C THR A 118 -4.18 -9.97 10.32
N LYS A 119 -4.96 -10.36 9.30
CA LYS A 119 -4.61 -11.45 8.38
C LYS A 119 -3.31 -11.18 7.65
N VAL A 120 -3.13 -9.97 7.12
CA VAL A 120 -1.91 -9.59 6.40
C VAL A 120 -0.69 -9.60 7.31
N LEU A 121 -0.81 -9.06 8.53
CA LEU A 121 0.27 -9.06 9.51
C LEU A 121 0.67 -10.49 9.93
N HIS A 122 -0.32 -11.37 10.11
CA HIS A 122 -0.07 -12.79 10.41
C HIS A 122 0.63 -13.52 9.27
N ALA A 123 0.19 -13.31 8.03
CA ALA A 123 0.83 -13.89 6.85
C ALA A 123 2.29 -13.41 6.70
N LEU A 124 2.55 -12.12 6.93
CA LEU A 124 3.90 -11.56 6.94
C LEU A 124 4.78 -12.24 7.99
N ASP A 125 4.27 -12.41 9.20
CA ASP A 125 5.00 -13.08 10.30
C ASP A 125 5.41 -14.51 9.92
N ILE A 126 4.47 -15.29 9.41
CA ILE A 126 4.73 -16.67 8.96
C ILE A 126 5.80 -16.72 7.86
N VAL A 127 5.63 -15.89 6.83
CA VAL A 127 6.49 -15.95 5.66
C VAL A 127 7.90 -15.44 5.97
N ILE A 128 8.02 -14.37 6.75
CA ILE A 128 9.33 -13.83 7.13
C ILE A 128 10.06 -14.83 8.04
N THR A 129 9.36 -15.47 9.00
CA THR A 129 9.95 -16.52 9.85
C THR A 129 10.52 -17.65 8.99
N LYS A 130 9.73 -18.18 8.06
CA LYS A 130 10.19 -19.24 7.15
C LYS A 130 11.41 -18.83 6.32
N GLU A 131 11.48 -17.56 5.94
CA GLU A 131 12.58 -17.06 5.12
C GLU A 131 13.85 -16.79 5.94
N GLU A 132 13.71 -16.36 7.20
CA GLU A 132 14.83 -16.24 8.15
C GLU A 132 15.43 -17.63 8.45
N GLU A 133 14.60 -18.64 8.71
CA GLU A 133 15.04 -20.02 8.94
C GLU A 133 15.85 -20.59 7.75
N LYS A 134 15.44 -20.30 6.50
CA LYS A 134 16.15 -20.74 5.31
C LYS A 134 17.53 -20.05 5.13
N ARG A 135 17.70 -18.88 5.71
CA ARG A 135 18.89 -18.05 5.52
C ARG A 135 19.86 -18.11 6.72
N ASP A 136 19.49 -18.83 7.77
CA ASP A 136 20.22 -18.89 9.05
C ASP A 136 20.47 -17.49 9.65
N VAL A 137 19.43 -16.61 9.65
CA VAL A 137 19.52 -15.21 10.08
C VAL A 137 18.53 -14.94 11.22
#